data_84c2cae402b1959007c4252844e5278f
#
_entry.id   84c2cae402b1959007c4252844e5278f
#
_cell.length_a   1.000
_cell.length_b   1.000
_cell.length_c   1.000
_cell.angle_alpha   90.00
_cell.angle_beta   90.00
_cell.angle_gamma   90.00
#
_symmetry.space_group_name_H-M   'P 1'
#
loop_
_entity.id
_entity.type
_entity.pdbx_description
1 polymer ?
#
loop_
_entity_poly.entity_id
_entity_poly.type
_entity_poly.pdbx_seq_one_letter_code
_entity_poly.pdbx_strand_id
1 'polypeptide(L)'
;MRIHLTEQYYHELAVSYIGREMAKGSLYAEALEKVKKEDEEKGRDLYETLYWYLRMKRNVSQTAAKLKIHRNTLLPRIARLNEIIDIDEKDGIECERLFLVMEVEQYTTCRHNHSVI
;
A
#
# COMPACT_ATOMS: atom_id res chain seq x y z
N MET A 1 -4.89 12.39 -32.16
CA MET A 1 -6.11 11.63 -31.88
C MET A 1 -6.43 11.68 -30.38
N ARG A 2 -7.65 11.93 -30.07
CA ARG A 2 -8.06 11.94 -28.66
C ARG A 2 -8.78 10.65 -28.33
N ILE A 3 -8.28 9.99 -27.31
CA ILE A 3 -8.94 8.84 -26.75
C ILE A 3 -9.66 9.32 -25.49
N HIS A 4 -10.96 9.22 -25.48
CA HIS A 4 -11.76 9.67 -24.34
C HIS A 4 -11.83 8.60 -23.27
N LEU A 5 -10.69 8.36 -22.65
CA LEU A 5 -10.64 7.51 -21.47
C LEU A 5 -10.65 8.42 -20.25
N THR A 6 -11.36 8.02 -19.23
CA THR A 6 -11.37 8.77 -17.98
C THR A 6 -9.99 8.71 -17.34
N GLU A 7 -9.63 9.72 -16.55
CA GLU A 7 -8.37 9.71 -15.80
C GLU A 7 -8.28 8.47 -14.93
N GLN A 8 -9.39 8.05 -14.36
CA GLN A 8 -9.42 6.85 -13.53
C GLN A 8 -9.07 5.60 -14.32
N TYR A 9 -9.54 5.49 -15.55
CA TYR A 9 -9.23 4.35 -16.41
C TYR A 9 -7.74 4.30 -16.75
N TYR A 10 -7.15 5.44 -17.08
CA TYR A 10 -5.71 5.54 -17.31
C TYR A 10 -4.92 5.16 -16.08
N HIS A 11 -5.35 5.64 -14.93
CA HIS A 11 -4.70 5.34 -13.66
C HIS A 11 -4.73 3.84 -13.42
N GLU A 12 -5.88 3.21 -13.58
CA GLU A 12 -6.04 1.77 -13.37
C GLU A 12 -5.17 0.95 -14.30
N LEU A 13 -5.09 1.34 -15.58
CA LEU A 13 -4.23 0.68 -16.55
C LEU A 13 -2.76 0.82 -16.19
N ALA A 14 -2.34 2.04 -15.85
CA ALA A 14 -0.96 2.31 -15.49
C ALA A 14 -0.56 1.54 -14.24
N VAL A 15 -1.39 1.56 -13.22
CA VAL A 15 -1.14 0.85 -11.97
C VAL A 15 -1.06 -0.65 -12.22
N SER A 16 -1.98 -1.20 -13.01
CA SER A 16 -2.01 -2.62 -13.33
C SER A 16 -0.77 -3.06 -14.09
N TYR A 17 -0.36 -2.28 -15.10
CA TYR A 17 0.80 -2.62 -15.93
C TYR A 17 2.10 -2.44 -15.17
N ILE A 18 2.32 -1.25 -14.63
CA ILE A 18 3.58 -0.91 -13.95
C ILE A 18 3.78 -1.79 -12.72
N GLY A 19 2.72 -1.99 -11.96
CA GLY A 19 2.80 -2.79 -10.75
C GLY A 19 3.11 -4.25 -11.02
N ARG A 20 2.58 -4.80 -12.10
CA ARG A 20 2.88 -6.17 -12.49
C ARG A 20 4.36 -6.35 -12.80
N GLU A 21 4.93 -5.38 -13.52
CA GLU A 21 6.36 -5.39 -13.82
C GLU A 21 7.22 -5.16 -12.60
N MET A 22 6.80 -4.26 -11.72
CA MET A 22 7.53 -3.94 -10.51
C MET A 22 7.43 -5.03 -9.44
N ALA A 23 6.32 -5.72 -9.37
CA ALA A 23 6.10 -6.75 -8.36
C ALA A 23 6.88 -8.03 -8.66
N LYS A 24 7.24 -8.25 -9.93
CA LYS A 24 8.04 -9.41 -10.31
C LYS A 24 9.46 -9.25 -9.81
N GLY A 25 9.80 -9.96 -8.76
CA GLY A 25 11.12 -9.89 -8.17
C GLY A 25 11.39 -8.64 -7.36
N SER A 26 10.37 -7.90 -6.99
CA SER A 26 10.51 -6.70 -6.19
C SER A 26 10.81 -7.04 -4.74
N LEU A 27 11.75 -6.31 -4.15
CA LEU A 27 12.04 -6.41 -2.72
C LEU A 27 10.82 -6.07 -1.88
N TYR A 28 9.92 -5.26 -2.41
CA TYR A 28 8.71 -4.88 -1.70
C TYR A 28 7.73 -6.03 -1.54
N ALA A 29 7.69 -6.95 -2.52
CA ALA A 29 6.77 -8.09 -2.44
C ALA A 29 7.07 -8.94 -1.21
N GLU A 30 8.34 -9.21 -0.95
CA GLU A 30 8.75 -10.00 0.21
C GLU A 30 8.41 -9.30 1.52
N ALA A 31 8.70 -7.99 1.59
CA ALA A 31 8.40 -7.21 2.78
C ALA A 31 6.89 -7.14 3.04
N LEU A 32 6.10 -6.96 1.99
CA LEU A 32 4.65 -6.91 2.11
C LEU A 32 4.07 -8.25 2.55
N GLU A 33 4.66 -9.36 2.13
CA GLU A 33 4.25 -10.67 2.60
C GLU A 33 4.49 -10.83 4.11
N LYS A 34 5.61 -10.31 4.60
CA LYS A 34 5.88 -10.30 6.04
C LYS A 34 4.84 -9.50 6.82
N VAL A 35 4.45 -8.33 6.26
CA VAL A 35 3.41 -7.50 6.87
C VAL A 35 2.09 -8.24 6.95
N LYS A 36 1.67 -8.86 5.85
CA LYS A 36 0.42 -9.61 5.79
C LYS A 36 0.42 -10.79 6.74
N LYS A 37 1.53 -11.49 6.82
CA LYS A 37 1.67 -12.64 7.71
C LYS A 37 1.53 -12.22 9.17
N GLU A 38 2.15 -11.11 9.54
CA GLU A 38 2.04 -10.60 10.91
C GLU A 38 0.60 -10.17 11.21
N ASP A 39 -0.09 -9.60 10.25
CA ASP A 39 -1.52 -9.26 10.43
C ASP A 39 -2.37 -10.50 10.68
N GLU A 40 -2.13 -11.58 9.94
CA GLU A 40 -2.85 -12.82 10.14
C GLU A 40 -2.56 -13.46 11.51
N GLU A 41 -1.31 -13.44 11.93
CA GLU A 41 -0.90 -14.06 13.18
C GLU A 41 -1.26 -13.23 14.41
N LYS A 42 -1.18 -11.91 14.32
CA LYS A 42 -1.32 -11.01 15.48
C LYS A 42 -2.47 -10.02 15.40
N GLY A 43 -3.14 -9.94 14.25
CA GLY A 43 -4.29 -9.06 14.07
C GLY A 43 -3.97 -7.57 14.23
N ARG A 44 -2.84 -7.12 13.69
CA ARG A 44 -2.37 -5.74 13.93
C ARG A 44 -2.78 -4.71 12.89
N ASP A 45 -3.38 -5.08 11.78
CA ASP A 45 -3.77 -4.16 10.70
C ASP A 45 -2.61 -3.34 10.17
N LEU A 46 -1.43 -3.94 10.07
CA LEU A 46 -0.23 -3.24 9.60
C LEU A 46 -0.31 -2.88 8.12
N TYR A 47 -0.89 -3.75 7.30
CA TYR A 47 -1.01 -3.50 5.87
C TYR A 47 -1.88 -2.27 5.61
N GLU A 48 -3.04 -2.20 6.24
CA GLU A 48 -3.94 -1.06 6.10
C GLU A 48 -3.28 0.22 6.63
N THR A 49 -2.57 0.11 7.75
CA THR A 49 -1.83 1.24 8.33
C THR A 49 -0.78 1.75 7.35
N LEU A 50 -0.01 0.84 6.75
CA LEU A 50 1.01 1.21 5.76
C LEU A 50 0.39 1.91 4.56
N TYR A 51 -0.70 1.39 4.04
CA TYR A 51 -1.38 1.98 2.89
C TYR A 51 -1.78 3.43 3.17
N TRP A 52 -2.45 3.68 4.28
CA TRP A 52 -2.91 5.03 4.60
C TRP A 52 -1.77 5.95 5.02
N TYR A 53 -0.76 5.42 5.67
CA TYR A 53 0.42 6.22 6.02
C TYR A 53 1.12 6.75 4.78
N LEU A 54 1.29 5.91 3.77
CA LEU A 54 1.87 6.33 2.50
C LEU A 54 0.94 7.29 1.75
N ARG A 55 -0.34 7.00 1.72
CA ARG A 55 -1.32 7.85 1.03
C ARG A 55 -1.40 9.24 1.66
N MET A 56 -1.26 9.35 2.96
CA MET A 56 -1.25 10.61 3.69
C MET A 56 0.15 11.23 3.74
N LYS A 57 1.06 10.76 2.89
CA LYS A 57 2.43 11.27 2.77
C LYS A 57 3.17 11.26 4.11
N ARG A 58 2.98 10.20 4.86
CA ARG A 58 3.61 9.97 6.17
C ARG A 58 3.21 11.00 7.22
N ASN A 59 2.04 11.58 7.10
CA ASN A 59 1.50 12.48 8.10
C ASN A 59 0.75 11.68 9.17
N VAL A 60 1.28 11.68 10.38
CA VAL A 60 0.75 10.87 11.49
C VAL A 60 -0.67 11.28 11.84
N SER A 61 -0.93 12.58 11.96
CA SER A 61 -2.26 13.08 12.36
C SER A 61 -3.33 12.71 11.34
N GLN A 62 -3.04 12.91 10.06
CA GLN A 62 -3.99 12.57 9.00
C GLN A 62 -4.21 11.07 8.89
N THR A 63 -3.16 10.28 9.09
CA THR A 63 -3.28 8.82 9.06
C THR A 63 -4.14 8.33 10.21
N ALA A 64 -3.91 8.83 11.42
CA ALA A 64 -4.70 8.45 12.57
C ALA A 64 -6.18 8.80 12.39
N ALA A 65 -6.45 10.00 11.86
CA ALA A 65 -7.81 10.42 11.57
C ALA A 65 -8.48 9.52 10.54
N LYS A 66 -7.76 9.16 9.49
CA LYS A 66 -8.30 8.29 8.43
C LYS A 66 -8.61 6.89 8.94
N LEU A 67 -7.75 6.34 9.78
CA LEU A 67 -7.94 5.01 10.35
C LEU A 67 -8.88 5.02 11.55
N LYS A 68 -9.25 6.21 12.03
CA LYS A 68 -10.11 6.38 13.21
C LYS A 68 -9.52 5.72 14.45
N ILE A 69 -8.22 5.90 14.63
CA ILE A 69 -7.50 5.39 15.79
C ILE A 69 -6.75 6.52 16.47
N HIS A 70 -6.42 6.31 17.73
CA HIS A 70 -5.62 7.28 18.48
C HIS A 70 -4.15 7.21 18.01
N ARG A 71 -3.48 8.37 18.09
CA ARG A 71 -2.06 8.45 17.76
C ARG A 71 -1.22 7.41 18.52
N ASN A 72 -1.56 7.18 19.77
CA ASN A 72 -0.83 6.21 20.62
C ASN A 72 -0.97 4.77 20.10
N THR A 73 -2.01 4.47 19.35
CA THR A 73 -2.18 3.17 18.70
C THR A 73 -1.43 3.13 17.38
N LEU A 74 -1.39 4.25 16.67
CA LEU A 74 -0.75 4.34 15.36
C LEU A 74 0.78 4.26 15.44
N LEU A 75 1.39 4.98 16.38
CA LEU A 75 2.86 5.07 16.47
C LEU A 75 3.55 3.72 16.61
N PRO A 76 3.09 2.80 17.46
CA PRO A 76 3.70 1.48 17.53
C PRO A 76 3.60 0.69 16.23
N ARG A 77 2.49 0.86 15.49
CA ARG A 77 2.32 0.21 14.18
C ARG A 77 3.34 0.75 13.18
N ILE A 78 3.52 2.06 13.15
CA ILE A 78 4.51 2.69 12.28
C ILE A 78 5.92 2.22 12.65
N ALA A 79 6.23 2.15 13.93
CA ALA A 79 7.52 1.66 14.39
C ALA A 79 7.78 0.23 13.92
N ARG A 80 6.76 -0.64 14.01
CA ARG A 80 6.88 -2.01 13.53
C ARG A 80 7.06 -2.07 12.02
N LEU A 81 6.32 -1.24 11.27
CA LEU A 81 6.46 -1.17 9.83
C LEU A 81 7.86 -0.72 9.42
N ASN A 82 8.45 0.20 10.17
CA ASN A 82 9.83 0.63 9.91
C ASN A 82 10.85 -0.48 10.15
N GLU A 83 10.58 -1.37 11.09
CA GLU A 83 11.45 -2.54 11.30
C GLU A 83 11.40 -3.51 10.12
N ILE A 84 10.25 -3.60 9.46
CA ILE A 84 10.06 -4.54 8.35
C ILE A 84 10.51 -3.92 7.02
N ILE A 85 10.18 -2.66 6.78
CA ILE A 85 10.28 -2.09 5.42
C ILE A 85 10.99 -0.73 5.35
N ASP A 86 11.44 -0.17 6.46
CA ASP A 86 12.18 1.10 6.52
C ASP A 86 11.47 2.27 5.81
N ILE A 87 10.19 2.48 6.13
CA ILE A 87 9.37 3.47 5.43
C ILE A 87 9.91 4.88 5.57
N ASP A 88 10.31 5.27 6.77
CA ASP A 88 10.74 6.63 7.05
C ASP A 88 12.11 6.97 6.46
N GLU A 89 12.90 5.96 6.11
CA GLU A 89 14.17 6.14 5.45
C GLU A 89 14.05 6.27 3.93
N LYS A 90 12.87 6.00 3.38
CA LYS A 90 12.65 6.06 1.94
C LYS A 90 12.37 7.49 1.48
N ASP A 91 12.87 7.83 0.30
CA ASP A 91 12.52 9.12 -0.33
C ASP A 91 11.11 9.05 -0.93
N GLY A 92 10.65 10.18 -1.47
CA GLY A 92 9.30 10.27 -2.02
C GLY A 92 9.06 9.32 -3.18
N ILE A 93 10.06 9.11 -4.02
CA ILE A 93 9.94 8.22 -5.19
C ILE A 93 9.79 6.78 -4.74
N GLU A 94 10.58 6.36 -3.78
CA GLU A 94 10.49 5.00 -3.25
C GLU A 94 9.15 4.75 -2.56
N CYS A 95 8.66 5.75 -1.83
CA CYS A 95 7.34 5.66 -1.21
C CYS A 95 6.24 5.53 -2.25
N GLU A 96 6.33 6.27 -3.34
CA GLU A 96 5.36 6.15 -4.44
C GLU A 96 5.40 4.79 -5.10
N ARG A 97 6.58 4.23 -5.29
CA ARG A 97 6.73 2.88 -5.85
C ARG A 97 6.10 1.82 -4.94
N LEU A 98 6.37 1.92 -3.66
CA LEU A 98 5.77 1.00 -2.69
C LEU A 98 4.25 1.13 -2.68
N PHE A 99 3.76 2.35 -2.68
CA PHE A 99 2.32 2.61 -2.72
C PHE A 99 1.68 2.03 -3.98
N LEU A 100 2.33 2.17 -5.13
CA LEU A 100 1.87 1.60 -6.39
C LEU A 100 1.76 0.07 -6.31
N VAL A 101 2.76 -0.58 -5.74
CA VAL A 101 2.75 -2.03 -5.57
C VAL A 101 1.54 -2.44 -4.73
N MET A 102 1.28 -1.72 -3.64
CA MET A 102 0.12 -2.00 -2.79
C MET A 102 -1.20 -1.80 -3.52
N GLU A 103 -1.30 -0.72 -4.31
CA GLU A 103 -2.50 -0.48 -5.10
C GLU A 103 -2.75 -1.59 -6.12
N VAL A 104 -1.70 -2.07 -6.76
CA VAL A 104 -1.82 -3.18 -7.69
C VAL A 104 -2.27 -4.45 -6.99
N GLU A 105 -1.73 -4.75 -5.82
CA GLU A 105 -2.16 -5.91 -5.05
C GLU A 105 -3.66 -5.83 -4.73
N GLN A 106 -4.12 -4.67 -4.29
CA GLN A 106 -5.52 -4.46 -3.95
C GLN A 106 -6.41 -4.55 -5.19
N TYR A 107 -5.98 -3.95 -6.28
CA TYR A 107 -6.72 -3.98 -7.53
C TYR A 107 -6.86 -5.41 -8.05
N THR A 108 -5.78 -6.17 -8.03
CA THR A 108 -5.77 -7.55 -8.48
C THR A 108 -6.69 -8.42 -7.63
N THR A 109 -6.63 -8.25 -6.31
CA THR A 109 -7.48 -8.98 -5.38
C THR A 109 -8.95 -8.66 -5.61
N CYS A 110 -9.28 -7.38 -5.73
CA CYS A 110 -10.64 -6.93 -5.98
C CYS A 110 -11.18 -7.49 -7.28
N ARG A 111 -10.38 -7.42 -8.34
CA ARG A 111 -10.76 -7.94 -9.65
C ARG A 111 -10.94 -9.44 -9.62
N HIS A 112 -10.08 -10.15 -8.92
CA HIS A 112 -10.20 -11.59 -8.76
C HIS A 112 -11.50 -11.95 -8.04
N ASN A 113 -11.83 -11.24 -6.98
CA ASN A 113 -13.06 -11.45 -6.25
C ASN A 113 -14.29 -11.18 -7.12
N HIS A 114 -14.24 -10.17 -7.95
CA HIS A 114 -15.31 -9.86 -8.88
C HIS A 114 -15.47 -10.92 -9.96
N SER A 115 -14.37 -11.49 -10.41
CA SER A 115 -14.40 -12.51 -11.46
C SER A 115 -14.94 -13.85 -10.99
N VAL A 116 -14.96 -14.08 -9.69
CA VAL A 116 -15.49 -15.31 -9.11
C VAL A 116 -17.01 -15.28 -9.02
N ILE A 117 -17.59 -14.10 -9.12
CA ILE A 117 -19.03 -13.95 -9.14
C ILE A 117 -19.56 -14.19 -10.55
#